data_0b44bd095fe6816f34547299ac787d69
#
_entry.id   0b44bd095fe6816f34547299ac787d69
#
_cell.length_a   1.000
_cell.length_b   1.000
_cell.length_c   1.000
_cell.angle_alpha   90.00
_cell.angle_beta   90.00
_cell.angle_gamma   90.00
#
_symmetry.space_group_name_H-M   'P 1'
#
loop_
_entity.id
_entity.type
_entity.pdbx_description
1 polymer ?
#
loop_
_entity_poly.entity_id
_entity_poly.type
_entity_poly.pdbx_seq_one_letter_code
_entity_poly.pdbx_strand_id
1 'polypeptide(L)'
;MIYLNGERTSWQEAKLSPEALLGRNFVYTTINTYAHQPMHVALRLHYALNSYQALYGVRPTITAEEIENQVRELLYYGIYPEHGNTLTLYLIPNSEGECDTLLTHLASTPYDGYSLLSLRPKAAIANYEIPFEKHQTAVSLTAARFADSFAQRNGSGIALRANRAGSLISSGDNPLYALRGNVLLTTAIEKGARPSAERELMERVCGMAGVQIVEGELRTDEMGDYEEIIAFTPCGVQMVGSAGDMLLHSITAHRLEPHLKALTREGILR
;
A
#
# COMPACT_ATOMS: atom_id res chain seq x y z
N MET A 1 -10.54 15.62 12.43
CA MET A 1 -11.63 15.64 11.43
C MET A 1 -11.59 14.33 10.65
N ILE A 2 -12.74 13.78 10.33
CA ILE A 2 -12.91 12.55 9.52
C ILE A 2 -14.11 12.73 8.60
N TYR A 3 -14.26 11.86 7.61
CA TYR A 3 -15.52 11.67 6.88
C TYR A 3 -16.10 10.30 7.22
N LEU A 4 -17.38 10.29 7.60
CA LEU A 4 -18.16 9.09 7.89
C LEU A 4 -19.40 9.10 7.00
N ASN A 5 -19.55 8.11 6.14
CA ASN A 5 -20.66 7.99 5.18
C ASN A 5 -20.88 9.25 4.32
N GLY A 6 -19.77 9.88 3.90
CA GLY A 6 -19.82 11.12 3.11
C GLY A 6 -20.03 12.40 3.93
N GLU A 7 -20.26 12.32 5.22
CA GLU A 7 -20.46 13.48 6.10
C GLU A 7 -19.20 13.83 6.89
N ARG A 8 -18.84 15.11 6.90
CA ARG A 8 -17.72 15.63 7.68
C ARG A 8 -18.09 15.70 9.16
N THR A 9 -17.28 15.08 10.01
CA THR A 9 -17.51 15.03 11.46
C THR A 9 -16.20 15.00 12.24
N SER A 10 -16.26 15.06 13.54
CA SER A 10 -15.13 14.82 14.44
C SER A 10 -15.16 13.40 14.98
N TRP A 11 -14.02 12.89 15.50
CA TRP A 11 -13.98 11.60 16.19
C TRP A 11 -14.89 11.54 17.43
N GLN A 12 -15.15 12.68 18.06
CA GLN A 12 -15.98 12.77 19.27
C GLN A 12 -17.47 12.72 18.94
N GLU A 13 -17.85 13.22 17.76
CA GLU A 13 -19.24 13.29 17.29
C GLU A 13 -19.62 12.08 16.44
N ALA A 14 -18.62 11.40 15.88
CA ALA A 14 -18.84 10.21 15.07
C ALA A 14 -19.53 9.11 15.89
N LYS A 15 -20.70 8.68 15.45
CA LYS A 15 -21.44 7.55 16.06
C LYS A 15 -20.85 6.19 15.64
N LEU A 16 -19.52 6.11 15.63
CA LEU A 16 -18.80 4.85 15.47
C LEU A 16 -18.60 4.23 16.85
N SER A 17 -19.30 3.15 17.15
CA SER A 17 -18.98 2.41 18.35
C SER A 17 -17.57 1.82 18.24
N PRO A 18 -16.79 1.80 19.32
CA PRO A 18 -15.50 1.07 19.33
C PRO A 18 -15.64 -0.37 18.87
N GLU A 19 -16.77 -1.01 19.16
CA GLU A 19 -17.10 -2.36 18.74
C GLU A 19 -17.28 -2.46 17.22
N ALA A 20 -17.82 -1.43 16.56
CA ALA A 20 -17.95 -1.39 15.11
C ALA A 20 -16.58 -1.38 14.39
N LEU A 21 -15.58 -0.71 14.98
CA LEU A 21 -14.21 -0.70 14.46
C LEU A 21 -13.40 -1.92 14.89
N LEU A 22 -13.54 -2.39 16.12
CA LEU A 22 -12.74 -3.46 16.70
C LEU A 22 -13.31 -4.86 16.39
N GLY A 23 -14.62 -4.97 16.23
CA GLY A 23 -15.32 -6.25 16.02
C GLY A 23 -15.60 -6.58 14.56
N ARG A 24 -15.35 -5.68 13.61
CA ARG A 24 -15.69 -5.88 12.19
C ARG A 24 -14.45 -5.92 11.33
N ASN A 25 -14.44 -6.87 10.40
CA ASN A 25 -13.47 -6.89 9.33
C ASN A 25 -13.83 -5.79 8.34
N PHE A 26 -12.89 -4.94 8.02
CA PHE A 26 -13.01 -3.93 6.98
C PHE A 26 -12.06 -4.22 5.82
N VAL A 27 -12.41 -3.71 4.66
CA VAL A 27 -11.50 -3.51 3.54
C VAL A 27 -10.98 -2.08 3.63
N TYR A 28 -9.73 -1.85 3.24
CA TYR A 28 -9.19 -0.50 3.23
C TYR A 28 -8.33 -0.25 2.00
N THR A 29 -8.09 1.02 1.72
CA THR A 29 -7.08 1.45 0.77
C THR A 29 -6.42 2.73 1.27
N THR A 30 -5.15 2.92 0.92
CA THR A 30 -4.38 4.11 1.29
C THR A 30 -4.27 5.04 0.10
N ILE A 31 -4.58 6.32 0.29
CA ILE A 31 -4.54 7.36 -0.74
C ILE A 31 -3.39 8.30 -0.38
N ASN A 32 -2.43 8.47 -1.29
CA ASN A 32 -1.39 9.49 -1.17
C ASN A 32 -1.76 10.73 -1.96
N THR A 33 -1.22 11.88 -1.58
CA THR A 33 -1.53 13.18 -2.19
C THR A 33 -0.27 13.88 -2.70
N TYR A 34 -0.50 14.81 -3.62
CA TYR A 34 0.45 15.81 -4.07
C TYR A 34 -0.25 17.17 -4.02
N ALA A 35 0.32 18.14 -3.28
CA ALA A 35 -0.27 19.47 -3.09
C ALA A 35 -1.79 19.40 -2.79
N HIS A 36 -2.19 18.63 -1.79
CA HIS A 36 -3.59 18.33 -1.42
C HIS A 36 -4.44 17.62 -2.51
N GLN A 37 -3.87 17.33 -3.69
CA GLN A 37 -4.57 16.58 -4.72
C GLN A 37 -4.38 15.07 -4.50
N PRO A 38 -5.45 14.29 -4.30
CA PRO A 38 -5.34 12.85 -4.17
C PRO A 38 -4.96 12.21 -5.52
N MET A 39 -4.17 11.12 -5.44
CA MET A 39 -3.61 10.48 -6.63
C MET A 39 -4.21 9.10 -6.87
N HIS A 40 -4.54 8.82 -8.13
CA HIS A 40 -5.03 7.51 -8.61
C HIS A 40 -6.21 6.96 -7.78
N VAL A 41 -7.13 7.80 -7.35
CA VAL A 41 -8.26 7.41 -6.49
C VAL A 41 -9.13 6.36 -7.17
N ALA A 42 -9.44 6.54 -8.45
CA ALA A 42 -10.26 5.59 -9.20
C ALA A 42 -9.66 4.18 -9.22
N LEU A 43 -8.34 4.07 -9.44
CA LEU A 43 -7.64 2.79 -9.43
C LEU A 43 -7.65 2.15 -8.04
N ARG A 44 -7.35 2.91 -7.00
CA ARG A 44 -7.35 2.43 -5.62
C ARG A 44 -8.73 1.99 -5.15
N LEU A 45 -9.73 2.78 -5.48
CA LEU A 45 -11.12 2.48 -5.18
C LEU A 45 -11.59 1.21 -5.92
N HIS A 46 -11.17 1.02 -7.18
CA HIS A 46 -11.46 -0.20 -7.94
C HIS A 46 -11.04 -1.46 -7.18
N TYR A 47 -9.79 -1.53 -6.69
CA TYR A 47 -9.31 -2.69 -5.92
C TYR A 47 -10.03 -2.86 -4.58
N ALA A 48 -10.32 -1.77 -3.88
CA ALA A 48 -11.05 -1.81 -2.62
C ALA A 48 -12.49 -2.30 -2.81
N LEU A 49 -13.22 -1.78 -3.81
CA LEU A 49 -14.60 -2.20 -4.11
C LEU A 49 -14.67 -3.65 -4.57
N ASN A 50 -13.72 -4.12 -5.39
CA ASN A 50 -13.65 -5.52 -5.80
C ASN A 50 -13.39 -6.44 -4.60
N SER A 51 -12.50 -6.03 -3.69
CA SER A 51 -12.24 -6.77 -2.45
C SER A 51 -13.47 -6.81 -1.55
N TYR A 52 -14.15 -5.69 -1.38
CA TYR A 52 -15.38 -5.63 -0.58
C TYR A 52 -16.47 -6.52 -1.17
N GLN A 53 -16.71 -6.44 -2.47
CA GLN A 53 -17.69 -7.27 -3.16
C GLN A 53 -17.36 -8.77 -3.04
N ALA A 54 -16.09 -9.14 -3.19
CA ALA A 54 -15.67 -10.54 -3.07
C ALA A 54 -15.87 -11.12 -1.66
N LEU A 55 -15.69 -10.29 -0.62
CA LEU A 55 -15.80 -10.72 0.79
C LEU A 55 -17.22 -10.65 1.34
N TYR A 56 -18.02 -9.67 0.91
CA TYR A 56 -19.32 -9.36 1.49
C TYR A 56 -20.51 -9.52 0.52
N GLY A 57 -20.24 -9.79 -0.77
CA GLY A 57 -21.29 -10.02 -1.77
C GLY A 57 -21.97 -8.76 -2.30
N VAL A 58 -21.71 -7.60 -1.72
CA VAL A 58 -22.30 -6.30 -2.09
C VAL A 58 -21.23 -5.39 -2.64
N ARG A 59 -21.55 -4.62 -3.71
CA ARG A 59 -20.66 -3.59 -4.25
C ARG A 59 -21.14 -2.21 -3.80
N PRO A 60 -20.35 -1.49 -2.98
CA PRO A 60 -20.70 -0.12 -2.59
C PRO A 60 -20.78 0.82 -3.80
N THR A 61 -21.66 1.81 -3.74
CA THR A 61 -21.92 2.77 -4.84
C THR A 61 -21.10 4.05 -4.76
N ILE A 62 -19.96 4.00 -4.08
CA ILE A 62 -19.06 5.14 -3.88
C ILE A 62 -18.31 5.44 -5.19
N THR A 63 -18.18 6.71 -5.54
CA THR A 63 -17.44 7.17 -6.72
C THR A 63 -16.06 7.71 -6.35
N ALA A 64 -15.15 7.71 -7.32
CA ALA A 64 -13.83 8.30 -7.15
C ALA A 64 -13.92 9.81 -6.91
N GLU A 65 -14.82 10.51 -7.60
CA GLU A 65 -15.03 11.95 -7.47
C GLU A 65 -15.47 12.34 -6.04
N GLU A 66 -16.39 11.57 -5.44
CA GLU A 66 -16.81 11.78 -4.06
C GLU A 66 -15.63 11.67 -3.09
N ILE A 67 -14.82 10.62 -3.23
CA ILE A 67 -13.65 10.42 -2.38
C ILE A 67 -12.60 11.51 -2.60
N GLU A 68 -12.35 11.92 -3.84
CA GLU A 68 -11.42 13.00 -4.14
C GLU A 68 -11.83 14.32 -3.49
N ASN A 69 -13.12 14.67 -3.53
CA ASN A 69 -13.65 15.86 -2.90
C ASN A 69 -13.50 15.78 -1.37
N GLN A 70 -13.88 14.65 -0.77
CA GLN A 70 -13.71 14.42 0.68
C GLN A 70 -12.25 14.53 1.12
N VAL A 71 -11.30 14.01 0.33
CA VAL A 71 -9.86 14.13 0.63
C VAL A 71 -9.41 15.58 0.63
N ARG A 72 -9.75 16.35 -0.43
CA ARG A 72 -9.38 17.77 -0.53
C ARG A 72 -9.95 18.59 0.64
N GLU A 73 -11.23 18.39 0.95
CA GLU A 73 -11.88 19.07 2.05
C GLU A 73 -11.30 18.67 3.41
N LEU A 74 -11.03 17.38 3.65
CA LEU A 74 -10.43 16.91 4.90
C LEU A 74 -9.08 17.57 5.15
N LEU A 75 -8.23 17.64 4.11
CA LEU A 75 -6.91 18.25 4.21
C LEU A 75 -6.99 19.77 4.41
N TYR A 76 -7.87 20.45 3.68
CA TYR A 76 -8.06 21.89 3.78
C TYR A 76 -8.58 22.29 5.15
N TYR A 77 -9.70 21.72 5.61
CA TYR A 77 -10.30 22.07 6.90
C TYR A 77 -9.54 21.49 8.11
N GLY A 78 -8.77 20.43 7.93
CA GLY A 78 -7.90 19.87 8.95
C GLY A 78 -6.60 20.66 9.14
N ILE A 79 -6.32 21.65 8.29
CA ILE A 79 -5.10 22.47 8.30
C ILE A 79 -3.85 21.57 8.22
N TYR A 80 -3.90 20.55 7.34
CA TYR A 80 -2.74 19.70 7.07
C TYR A 80 -1.78 20.38 6.10
N PRO A 81 -0.47 20.03 6.14
CA PRO A 81 0.50 20.61 5.23
C PRO A 81 0.14 20.32 3.76
N GLU A 82 0.47 21.23 2.84
CA GLU A 82 0.18 21.07 1.41
C GLU A 82 0.97 19.94 0.74
N HIS A 83 2.11 19.57 1.30
CA HIS A 83 2.93 18.47 0.80
C HIS A 83 2.56 17.16 1.49
N GLY A 84 2.88 16.06 0.84
CA GLY A 84 2.85 14.68 1.29
C GLY A 84 1.88 14.31 2.40
N ASN A 85 0.65 13.94 2.04
CA ASN A 85 -0.29 13.37 3.00
C ASN A 85 -0.74 11.99 2.54
N THR A 86 -0.91 11.09 3.49
CA THR A 86 -1.56 9.81 3.29
C THR A 86 -2.86 9.74 4.08
N LEU A 87 -3.90 9.26 3.42
CA LEU A 87 -5.21 9.05 4.01
C LEU A 87 -5.58 7.58 3.88
N THR A 88 -6.48 7.12 4.72
CA THR A 88 -7.03 5.77 4.62
C THR A 88 -8.54 5.84 4.46
N LEU A 89 -9.04 5.19 3.42
CA LEU A 89 -10.45 4.91 3.23
C LEU A 89 -10.72 3.50 3.73
N TYR A 90 -11.66 3.36 4.67
CA TYR A 90 -12.17 2.10 5.17
C TYR A 90 -13.57 1.86 4.62
N LEU A 91 -13.81 0.65 4.15
CA LEU A 91 -15.10 0.12 3.74
C LEU A 91 -15.52 -0.89 4.80
N ILE A 92 -16.55 -0.58 5.57
CA ILE A 92 -16.93 -1.30 6.80
C ILE A 92 -18.32 -1.90 6.59
N PRO A 93 -18.50 -3.24 6.68
CA PRO A 93 -19.83 -3.83 6.60
C PRO A 93 -20.65 -3.41 7.81
N ASN A 94 -21.88 -2.93 7.60
CA ASN A 94 -22.79 -2.59 8.69
C ASN A 94 -23.82 -3.71 8.97
N SER A 95 -24.66 -3.51 10.00
CA SER A 95 -25.66 -4.52 10.41
C SER A 95 -26.82 -4.69 9.41
N GLU A 96 -26.99 -3.75 8.49
CA GLU A 96 -28.05 -3.74 7.49
C GLU A 96 -27.62 -4.45 6.20
N GLY A 97 -26.37 -4.94 6.14
CA GLY A 97 -25.78 -5.56 4.96
C GLY A 97 -25.24 -4.56 3.94
N GLU A 98 -25.16 -3.29 4.32
CA GLU A 98 -24.61 -2.20 3.50
C GLU A 98 -23.14 -1.92 3.87
N CYS A 99 -22.56 -0.89 3.27
CA CYS A 99 -21.19 -0.46 3.50
C CYS A 99 -21.15 0.93 4.12
N ASP A 100 -20.65 1.01 5.34
CA ASP A 100 -20.24 2.30 5.91
C ASP A 100 -18.85 2.68 5.37
N THR A 101 -18.63 3.96 5.15
CA THR A 101 -17.34 4.50 4.71
C THR A 101 -16.73 5.39 5.77
N LEU A 102 -15.45 5.22 6.01
CA LEU A 102 -14.68 6.07 6.90
C LEU A 102 -13.41 6.52 6.21
N LEU A 103 -13.24 7.83 5.99
CA LEU A 103 -12.02 8.43 5.49
C LEU A 103 -11.31 9.20 6.59
N THR A 104 -10.04 8.86 6.81
CA THR A 104 -9.21 9.46 7.86
C THR A 104 -7.85 9.88 7.32
N HIS A 105 -7.28 10.94 7.90
CA HIS A 105 -5.87 11.25 7.71
C HIS A 105 -5.02 10.24 8.49
N LEU A 106 -4.04 9.64 7.82
CA LEU A 106 -3.13 8.66 8.41
C LEU A 106 -1.83 9.32 8.87
N ALA A 107 -1.16 10.02 7.98
CA ALA A 107 0.12 10.67 8.25
C ALA A 107 0.42 11.79 7.25
N SER A 108 1.18 12.80 7.69
CA SER A 108 1.92 13.69 6.80
C SER A 108 3.33 13.15 6.62
N THR A 109 3.83 13.16 5.39
CA THR A 109 5.12 12.59 5.03
C THR A 109 6.01 13.65 4.37
N PRO A 110 7.34 13.50 4.40
CA PRO A 110 8.23 14.40 3.69
C PRO A 110 8.21 14.19 2.16
N TYR A 111 7.49 13.18 1.69
CA TYR A 111 7.41 12.83 0.27
C TYR A 111 6.12 13.38 -0.33
N ASP A 112 6.27 14.29 -1.28
CA ASP A 112 5.15 14.88 -2.01
C ASP A 112 4.95 14.13 -3.32
N GLY A 113 3.84 13.43 -3.45
CA GLY A 113 3.60 12.50 -4.54
C GLY A 113 4.38 11.20 -4.42
N TYR A 114 4.65 10.55 -5.56
CA TYR A 114 5.49 9.36 -5.59
C TYR A 114 6.97 9.73 -5.66
N SER A 115 7.76 9.13 -4.78
CA SER A 115 9.18 9.42 -4.64
C SER A 115 9.99 8.14 -4.45
N LEU A 116 11.29 8.25 -4.67
CA LEU A 116 12.24 7.27 -4.17
C LEU A 116 12.48 7.57 -2.69
N LEU A 117 12.08 6.66 -1.80
CA LEU A 117 12.19 6.87 -0.36
C LEU A 117 13.66 6.81 0.07
N SER A 118 14.14 7.85 0.75
CA SER A 118 15.56 8.04 1.06
C SER A 118 16.15 6.99 2.01
N LEU A 119 15.32 6.42 2.89
CA LEU A 119 15.77 5.38 3.82
C LEU A 119 15.95 4.05 3.09
N ARG A 120 17.05 3.36 3.41
CA ARG A 120 17.36 2.01 2.95
C ARG A 120 17.46 1.08 4.16
N PRO A 121 16.32 0.69 4.75
CA PRO A 121 16.33 -0.10 5.97
C PRO A 121 16.91 -1.51 5.76
N LYS A 122 17.47 -2.07 6.82
CA LYS A 122 17.71 -3.51 6.93
C LYS A 122 16.35 -4.22 7.00
N ALA A 123 16.21 -5.32 6.29
CA ALA A 123 15.00 -6.15 6.31
C ALA A 123 15.16 -7.39 7.21
N ALA A 124 14.08 -7.77 7.89
CA ALA A 124 13.92 -9.08 8.49
C ALA A 124 12.88 -9.90 7.73
N ILE A 125 13.11 -11.18 7.54
CA ILE A 125 12.13 -12.09 6.95
C ILE A 125 11.18 -12.56 8.05
N ALA A 126 9.88 -12.30 7.85
CA ALA A 126 8.81 -12.71 8.75
C ALA A 126 7.93 -13.76 8.06
N ASN A 127 7.95 -14.98 8.58
CA ASN A 127 7.19 -16.10 8.02
C ASN A 127 5.79 -16.14 8.65
N TYR A 128 4.77 -15.80 7.88
CA TYR A 128 3.38 -15.90 8.32
C TYR A 128 2.39 -15.93 7.15
N GLU A 129 1.25 -16.56 7.39
CA GLU A 129 0.12 -16.57 6.46
C GLU A 129 -0.92 -15.54 6.87
N ILE A 130 -1.63 -15.00 5.89
CA ILE A 130 -2.72 -14.05 6.11
C ILE A 130 -3.99 -14.67 5.52
N PRO A 131 -5.07 -14.84 6.31
CA PRO A 131 -6.37 -15.18 5.76
C PRO A 131 -6.82 -14.13 4.75
N PHE A 132 -7.43 -14.59 3.64
CA PHE A 132 -7.91 -13.70 2.58
C PHE A 132 -6.82 -12.79 1.99
N GLU A 133 -5.61 -13.30 1.83
CA GLU A 133 -4.41 -12.55 1.44
C GLU A 133 -4.52 -11.74 0.14
N LYS A 134 -5.47 -12.11 -0.75
CA LYS A 134 -5.74 -11.36 -1.99
C LYS A 134 -6.45 -10.02 -1.77
N HIS A 135 -6.85 -9.73 -0.52
CA HIS A 135 -7.61 -8.54 -0.17
C HIS A 135 -6.91 -7.72 0.91
N GLN A 136 -6.97 -6.39 0.80
CA GLN A 136 -6.51 -5.47 1.84
C GLN A 136 -7.58 -5.36 2.93
N THR A 137 -7.35 -6.02 4.07
CA THR A 137 -8.32 -6.14 5.16
C THR A 137 -7.72 -5.74 6.50
N ALA A 138 -8.56 -5.61 7.52
CA ALA A 138 -8.14 -5.42 8.91
C ALA A 138 -7.09 -6.46 9.35
N VAL A 139 -7.24 -7.72 8.88
CA VAL A 139 -6.31 -8.81 9.21
C VAL A 139 -4.94 -8.55 8.59
N SER A 140 -4.89 -8.16 7.31
CA SER A 140 -3.61 -7.86 6.65
C SER A 140 -2.91 -6.65 7.28
N LEU A 141 -3.67 -5.61 7.63
CA LEU A 141 -3.14 -4.42 8.32
C LEU A 141 -2.54 -4.76 9.70
N THR A 142 -3.25 -5.59 10.47
CA THR A 142 -2.79 -6.03 11.79
C THR A 142 -1.55 -6.91 11.68
N ALA A 143 -1.55 -7.86 10.73
CA ALA A 143 -0.41 -8.73 10.48
C ALA A 143 0.83 -7.93 10.05
N ALA A 144 0.68 -6.92 9.18
CA ALA A 144 1.77 -6.02 8.79
C ALA A 144 2.38 -5.29 10.00
N ARG A 145 1.55 -4.75 10.91
CA ARG A 145 2.02 -4.07 12.13
C ARG A 145 2.79 -5.02 13.07
N PHE A 146 2.33 -6.27 13.21
CA PHE A 146 3.08 -7.26 14.00
C PHE A 146 4.41 -7.64 13.33
N ALA A 147 4.43 -7.74 12.00
CA ALA A 147 5.65 -8.01 11.26
C ALA A 147 6.66 -6.85 11.40
N ASP A 148 6.21 -5.60 11.35
CA ASP A 148 7.07 -4.43 11.59
C ASP A 148 7.63 -4.44 13.02
N SER A 149 6.80 -4.76 14.02
CA SER A 149 7.26 -4.91 15.40
C SER A 149 8.26 -6.05 15.58
N PHE A 150 8.09 -7.15 14.85
CA PHE A 150 9.06 -8.25 14.79
C PHE A 150 10.38 -7.77 14.18
N ALA A 151 10.34 -7.07 13.05
CA ALA A 151 11.52 -6.54 12.39
C ALA A 151 12.32 -5.60 13.32
N GLN A 152 11.63 -4.67 13.98
CA GLN A 152 12.26 -3.73 14.93
C GLN A 152 12.96 -4.46 16.08
N ARG A 153 12.32 -5.48 16.68
CA ARG A 153 12.95 -6.29 17.74
C ARG A 153 14.17 -7.07 17.27
N ASN A 154 14.26 -7.34 15.96
CA ASN A 154 15.41 -7.98 15.34
C ASN A 154 16.43 -6.98 14.74
N GLY A 155 16.38 -5.71 15.13
CA GLY A 155 17.30 -4.68 14.66
C GLY A 155 17.13 -4.33 13.17
N SER A 156 15.95 -4.55 12.62
CA SER A 156 15.60 -4.28 11.22
C SER A 156 14.54 -3.20 11.13
N GLY A 157 14.54 -2.43 10.05
CA GLY A 157 13.60 -1.32 9.85
C GLY A 157 12.32 -1.72 9.13
N ILE A 158 12.32 -2.85 8.41
CA ILE A 158 11.13 -3.37 7.71
C ILE A 158 11.06 -4.88 7.77
N ALA A 159 9.84 -5.43 7.61
CA ALA A 159 9.60 -6.85 7.47
C ALA A 159 9.33 -7.20 6.00
N LEU A 160 9.96 -8.28 5.51
CA LEU A 160 9.58 -8.96 4.28
C LEU A 160 8.77 -10.20 4.65
N ARG A 161 7.51 -10.25 4.23
CA ARG A 161 6.65 -11.39 4.47
C ARG A 161 7.03 -12.54 3.54
N ALA A 162 7.25 -13.70 4.12
CA ALA A 162 7.32 -14.95 3.39
C ALA A 162 6.15 -15.87 3.80
N ASN A 163 5.64 -16.65 2.85
CA ASN A 163 4.66 -17.70 3.12
C ASN A 163 5.35 -19.00 3.58
N ARG A 164 4.56 -20.03 3.93
CA ARG A 164 5.07 -21.34 4.35
C ARG A 164 5.90 -22.06 3.30
N ALA A 165 5.66 -21.78 2.02
CA ALA A 165 6.45 -22.34 0.92
C ALA A 165 7.82 -21.66 0.76
N GLY A 166 8.11 -20.59 1.52
CA GLY A 166 9.33 -19.81 1.42
C GLY A 166 9.29 -18.76 0.32
N SER A 167 8.11 -18.46 -0.25
CA SER A 167 7.98 -17.38 -1.23
C SER A 167 7.88 -16.04 -0.52
N LEU A 168 8.71 -15.06 -0.92
CA LEU A 168 8.61 -13.66 -0.51
C LEU A 168 7.42 -13.00 -1.20
N ILE A 169 6.49 -12.45 -0.44
CA ILE A 169 5.20 -11.97 -0.96
C ILE A 169 5.09 -10.45 -0.94
N SER A 170 5.42 -9.82 0.20
CA SER A 170 5.16 -8.38 0.40
C SER A 170 6.07 -7.77 1.46
N SER A 171 6.12 -6.44 1.49
CA SER A 171 6.59 -5.69 2.66
C SER A 171 5.38 -4.96 3.25
N GLY A 172 4.92 -5.41 4.42
CA GLY A 172 3.59 -5.05 4.87
C GLY A 172 2.54 -5.48 3.85
N ASP A 173 1.72 -4.53 3.38
CA ASP A 173 0.75 -4.75 2.30
C ASP A 173 1.25 -4.36 0.90
N ASN A 174 2.52 -3.98 0.77
CA ASN A 174 3.09 -3.49 -0.47
C ASN A 174 3.76 -4.61 -1.28
N PRO A 175 3.60 -4.63 -2.62
CA PRO A 175 4.23 -5.63 -3.47
C PRO A 175 5.75 -5.52 -3.45
N LEU A 176 6.42 -6.68 -3.52
CA LEU A 176 7.87 -6.81 -3.57
C LEU A 176 8.35 -7.11 -4.98
N TYR A 177 9.52 -6.58 -5.28
CA TYR A 177 10.27 -6.81 -6.50
C TYR A 177 11.73 -7.06 -6.16
N ALA A 178 12.37 -8.02 -6.82
CA ALA A 178 13.79 -8.29 -6.66
C ALA A 178 14.49 -8.28 -8.03
N LEU A 179 15.63 -7.62 -8.12
CA LEU A 179 16.44 -7.62 -9.32
C LEU A 179 17.29 -8.90 -9.38
N ARG A 180 17.17 -9.61 -10.49
CA ARG A 180 18.08 -10.71 -10.87
C ARG A 180 18.55 -10.47 -12.30
N GLY A 181 19.83 -10.19 -12.48
CA GLY A 181 20.36 -9.78 -13.78
C GLY A 181 19.73 -8.48 -14.29
N ASN A 182 18.96 -8.53 -15.35
CA ASN A 182 18.37 -7.33 -15.97
C ASN A 182 16.84 -7.24 -15.82
N VAL A 183 16.23 -8.10 -15.01
CA VAL A 183 14.78 -8.13 -14.83
C VAL A 183 14.40 -7.99 -13.37
N LEU A 184 13.30 -7.29 -13.11
CA LEU A 184 12.64 -7.28 -11.82
C LEU A 184 11.69 -8.47 -11.75
N LEU A 185 11.96 -9.38 -10.83
CA LEU A 185 11.06 -10.48 -10.50
C LEU A 185 10.05 -10.02 -9.46
N THR A 186 8.83 -10.52 -9.54
CA THR A 186 7.80 -10.35 -8.50
C THR A 186 7.02 -11.65 -8.35
N THR A 187 6.57 -11.93 -7.14
CA THR A 187 5.77 -13.15 -6.90
C THR A 187 4.42 -13.03 -7.61
N ALA A 188 4.05 -14.08 -8.34
CA ALA A 188 2.78 -14.16 -9.07
C ALA A 188 1.58 -14.23 -8.11
N ILE A 189 0.41 -13.79 -8.58
CA ILE A 189 -0.83 -13.76 -7.78
C ILE A 189 -1.25 -15.18 -7.35
N GLU A 190 -1.01 -16.19 -8.19
CA GLU A 190 -1.30 -17.59 -7.90
C GLU A 190 -0.39 -18.18 -6.81
N LYS A 191 0.73 -17.51 -6.54
CA LYS A 191 1.71 -17.86 -5.50
C LYS A 191 1.52 -17.08 -4.20
N GLY A 192 0.44 -16.31 -4.08
CA GLY A 192 0.08 -15.58 -2.87
C GLY A 192 0.35 -14.08 -2.89
N ALA A 193 0.81 -13.52 -4.03
CA ALA A 193 0.85 -12.06 -4.16
C ALA A 193 -0.57 -11.49 -4.30
N ARG A 194 -0.72 -10.22 -3.92
CA ARG A 194 -2.01 -9.52 -3.98
C ARG A 194 -2.11 -8.67 -5.25
N PRO A 195 -3.26 -8.71 -5.97
CA PRO A 195 -3.58 -7.68 -6.95
C PRO A 195 -3.82 -6.35 -6.23
N SER A 196 -3.16 -5.29 -6.64
CA SER A 196 -3.26 -3.97 -5.98
C SER A 196 -2.95 -2.82 -6.93
N ALA A 197 -3.38 -1.62 -6.55
CA ALA A 197 -3.02 -0.40 -7.27
C ALA A 197 -1.50 -0.20 -7.32
N GLU A 198 -0.79 -0.51 -6.24
CA GLU A 198 0.66 -0.40 -6.15
C GLU A 198 1.37 -1.29 -7.18
N ARG A 199 0.85 -2.49 -7.42
CA ARG A 199 1.39 -3.41 -8.44
C ARG A 199 1.24 -2.83 -9.84
N GLU A 200 0.04 -2.38 -10.19
CA GLU A 200 -0.24 -1.78 -11.50
C GLU A 200 0.57 -0.49 -11.72
N LEU A 201 0.68 0.36 -10.70
CA LEU A 201 1.46 1.59 -10.77
C LEU A 201 2.95 1.32 -10.93
N MET A 202 3.49 0.27 -10.28
CA MET A 202 4.88 -0.15 -10.48
C MET A 202 5.12 -0.65 -11.90
N GLU A 203 4.20 -1.42 -12.47
CA GLU A 203 4.28 -1.87 -13.87
C GLU A 203 4.33 -0.67 -14.84
N ARG A 204 3.52 0.37 -14.61
CA ARG A 204 3.55 1.60 -15.41
C ARG A 204 4.90 2.32 -15.30
N VAL A 205 5.43 2.48 -14.09
CA VAL A 205 6.73 3.12 -13.84
C VAL A 205 7.85 2.35 -14.54
N CYS A 206 7.86 1.02 -14.39
CA CYS A 206 8.84 0.17 -15.06
C CYS A 206 8.73 0.22 -16.58
N GLY A 207 7.50 0.24 -17.12
CA GLY A 207 7.27 0.43 -18.56
C GLY A 207 7.84 1.75 -19.07
N MET A 208 7.64 2.85 -18.35
CA MET A 208 8.23 4.15 -18.70
C MET A 208 9.76 4.16 -18.62
N ALA A 209 10.34 3.41 -17.68
CA ALA A 209 11.79 3.33 -17.46
C ALA A 209 12.48 2.29 -18.39
N GLY A 210 11.72 1.52 -19.17
CA GLY A 210 12.26 0.39 -19.96
C GLY A 210 12.82 -0.72 -19.06
N VAL A 211 12.26 -0.92 -17.86
CA VAL A 211 12.60 -2.00 -16.93
C VAL A 211 11.59 -3.13 -17.09
N GLN A 212 12.06 -4.32 -17.38
CA GLN A 212 11.19 -5.49 -17.51
C GLN A 212 10.81 -6.03 -16.14
N ILE A 213 9.51 -6.28 -15.93
CA ILE A 213 8.98 -7.06 -14.80
C ILE A 213 8.62 -8.47 -15.31
N VAL A 214 8.98 -9.47 -14.54
CA VAL A 214 8.61 -10.88 -14.78
C VAL A 214 7.91 -11.43 -13.55
N GLU A 215 6.71 -11.96 -13.73
CA GLU A 215 6.00 -12.70 -12.70
C GLU A 215 6.58 -14.10 -12.54
N GLY A 216 6.81 -14.51 -11.30
CA GLY A 216 7.38 -15.81 -10.99
C GLY A 216 7.21 -16.11 -9.50
N GLU A 217 8.29 -16.49 -8.86
CA GLU A 217 8.33 -16.72 -7.42
C GLU A 217 9.62 -16.14 -6.85
N LEU A 218 9.51 -15.18 -5.94
CA LEU A 218 10.63 -14.71 -5.14
C LEU A 218 10.82 -15.67 -3.97
N ARG A 219 12.01 -16.22 -3.80
CA ARG A 219 12.26 -17.23 -2.78
C ARG A 219 13.24 -16.77 -1.71
N THR A 220 12.98 -17.15 -0.47
CA THR A 220 13.86 -16.84 0.67
C THR A 220 15.20 -17.59 0.61
N ASP A 221 15.24 -18.78 0.03
CA ASP A 221 16.46 -19.57 -0.16
C ASP A 221 17.32 -19.10 -1.35
N GLU A 222 16.77 -18.23 -2.22
CA GLU A 222 17.46 -17.57 -3.34
C GLU A 222 17.87 -16.12 -3.02
N MET A 223 17.78 -15.68 -1.77
CA MET A 223 18.08 -14.28 -1.39
C MET A 223 19.46 -13.82 -1.88
N GLY A 224 20.45 -14.70 -1.90
CA GLY A 224 21.81 -14.40 -2.37
C GLY A 224 21.93 -14.09 -3.87
N ASP A 225 20.92 -14.43 -4.66
CA ASP A 225 20.88 -14.20 -6.11
C ASP A 225 20.25 -12.84 -6.46
N TYR A 226 19.65 -12.15 -5.48
CA TYR A 226 19.00 -10.86 -5.71
C TYR A 226 19.96 -9.70 -5.49
N GLU A 227 20.13 -8.88 -6.50
CA GLU A 227 21.01 -7.70 -6.46
C GLU A 227 20.35 -6.50 -5.75
N GLU A 228 19.02 -6.36 -5.95
CA GLU A 228 18.19 -5.34 -5.31
C GLU A 228 16.87 -5.94 -4.84
N ILE A 229 16.33 -5.42 -3.75
CA ILE A 229 14.96 -5.68 -3.32
C ILE A 229 14.29 -4.34 -3.06
N ILE A 230 13.13 -4.14 -3.67
CA ILE A 230 12.32 -2.93 -3.55
C ILE A 230 10.87 -3.27 -3.29
N ALA A 231 10.17 -2.38 -2.58
CA ALA A 231 8.72 -2.43 -2.42
C ALA A 231 8.11 -1.18 -3.05
N PHE A 232 6.95 -1.32 -3.69
CA PHE A 232 6.20 -0.15 -4.16
C PHE A 232 5.11 0.18 -3.15
N THR A 233 5.27 1.31 -2.48
CA THR A 233 4.38 1.80 -1.41
C THR A 233 3.43 2.87 -1.94
N PRO A 234 2.39 3.28 -1.19
CA PRO A 234 1.58 4.44 -1.55
C PRO A 234 2.38 5.74 -1.74
N CYS A 235 3.57 5.87 -1.15
CA CYS A 235 4.45 7.03 -1.29
C CYS A 235 5.52 6.86 -2.38
N GLY A 236 5.61 5.70 -3.03
CA GLY A 236 6.60 5.40 -4.07
C GLY A 236 7.50 4.21 -3.74
N VAL A 237 8.73 4.22 -4.24
CA VAL A 237 9.66 3.09 -4.15
C VAL A 237 10.45 3.12 -2.85
N GLN A 238 10.29 2.07 -2.03
CA GLN A 238 11.09 1.79 -0.85
C GLN A 238 12.20 0.81 -1.21
N MET A 239 13.46 1.24 -1.07
CA MET A 239 14.62 0.37 -1.23
C MET A 239 14.91 -0.41 0.04
N VAL A 240 15.36 -1.65 -0.10
CA VAL A 240 15.94 -2.43 1.00
C VAL A 240 17.46 -2.27 0.96
N GLY A 241 18.07 -1.93 2.10
CA GLY A 241 19.51 -1.73 2.19
C GLY A 241 20.30 -3.03 2.42
N SER A 242 19.72 -3.93 3.20
CA SER A 242 20.29 -5.25 3.47
C SER A 242 19.24 -6.24 3.97
N ALA A 243 19.51 -7.53 3.81
CA ALA A 243 18.71 -8.61 4.37
C ALA A 243 19.67 -9.67 4.95
N GLY A 244 19.55 -9.95 6.26
CA GLY A 244 20.60 -10.68 6.97
C GLY A 244 21.93 -9.93 6.90
N ASP A 245 22.98 -10.62 6.44
CA ASP A 245 24.33 -10.05 6.24
C ASP A 245 24.57 -9.57 4.81
N MET A 246 23.59 -9.75 3.91
CA MET A 246 23.69 -9.38 2.51
C MET A 246 23.37 -7.89 2.32
N LEU A 247 24.28 -7.17 1.67
CA LEU A 247 24.05 -5.78 1.23
C LEU A 247 23.40 -5.79 -0.16
N LEU A 248 22.41 -4.93 -0.36
CA LEU A 248 21.66 -4.81 -1.59
C LEU A 248 22.00 -3.50 -2.30
N HIS A 249 21.99 -3.53 -3.63
CA HIS A 249 22.15 -2.34 -4.47
C HIS A 249 20.86 -1.53 -4.57
N SER A 250 20.89 -0.44 -5.37
CA SER A 250 19.72 0.42 -5.61
C SER A 250 19.76 1.10 -6.99
N ILE A 251 20.49 0.54 -7.93
CA ILE A 251 20.71 1.11 -9.26
C ILE A 251 19.40 1.20 -10.04
N THR A 252 18.64 0.11 -10.03
CA THR A 252 17.34 0.05 -10.71
C THR A 252 16.33 0.99 -10.05
N ALA A 253 16.29 1.04 -8.71
CA ALA A 253 15.42 1.97 -7.99
C ALA A 253 15.70 3.43 -8.38
N HIS A 254 16.96 3.84 -8.53
CA HIS A 254 17.32 5.18 -9.00
C HIS A 254 16.93 5.44 -10.46
N ARG A 255 16.93 4.43 -11.32
CA ARG A 255 16.43 4.56 -12.70
C ARG A 255 14.93 4.85 -12.76
N LEU A 256 14.16 4.39 -11.77
CA LEU A 256 12.71 4.62 -11.68
C LEU A 256 12.38 6.05 -11.22
N GLU A 257 13.26 6.73 -10.51
CA GLU A 257 12.98 8.03 -9.86
C GLU A 257 12.42 9.12 -10.79
N PRO A 258 12.93 9.37 -12.00
CA PRO A 258 12.35 10.37 -12.91
C PRO A 258 10.93 10.04 -13.32
N HIS A 259 10.60 8.75 -13.41
CA HIS A 259 9.30 8.24 -13.83
C HIS A 259 8.26 8.27 -12.71
N LEU A 260 8.69 8.24 -11.44
CA LEU A 260 7.80 8.45 -10.29
C LEU A 260 7.19 9.86 -10.31
N LYS A 261 7.95 10.88 -10.72
CA LYS A 261 7.43 12.24 -10.89
C LYS A 261 6.42 12.35 -12.03
N ALA A 262 6.64 11.61 -13.11
CA ALA A 262 5.68 11.52 -14.22
C ALA A 262 4.38 10.84 -13.77
N LEU A 263 4.49 9.73 -13.04
CA LEU A 263 3.36 9.02 -12.45
C LEU A 263 2.54 9.90 -11.49
N THR A 264 3.20 10.73 -10.68
CA THR A 264 2.54 11.71 -9.79
C THR A 264 1.65 12.65 -10.61
N ARG A 265 2.19 13.24 -11.70
CA ARG A 265 1.44 14.15 -12.57
C ARG A 265 0.26 13.44 -13.25
N GLU A 266 0.44 12.21 -13.71
CA GLU A 266 -0.65 11.40 -14.28
C GLU A 266 -1.77 11.19 -13.25
N GLY A 267 -1.43 10.95 -11.98
CA GLY A 267 -2.37 10.64 -10.91
C GLY A 267 -3.30 11.79 -10.52
N ILE A 268 -2.92 13.05 -10.81
CA ILE A 268 -3.72 14.25 -10.48
C ILE A 268 -4.49 14.82 -11.69
N LEU A 269 -4.19 14.38 -12.91
CA LEU A 269 -4.78 14.91 -14.15
C LEU A 269 -6.01 14.13 -14.64
N ARG A 270 -6.46 13.11 -13.90
CA ARG A 270 -7.59 12.23 -14.30
C ARG A 270 -8.84 12.50 -13.52
#